data_2adc35b997aa80e75b05cbeda298c215
#
_entry.id   2adc35b997aa80e75b05cbeda298c215
#
_cell.length_a   1.000
_cell.length_b   1.000
_cell.length_c   1.000
_cell.angle_alpha   90.00
_cell.angle_beta   90.00
_cell.angle_gamma   90.00
#
_symmetry.space_group_name_H-M   'P 1'
#
loop_
_entity.id
_entity.type
_entity.pdbx_description
1 polymer ?
#
loop_
_entity_poly.entity_id
_entity_poly.type
_entity_poly.pdbx_seq_one_letter_code
_entity_poly.pdbx_strand_id
1 'polypeptide(L)' 'MKKPKYIIKYVTKYLYSDQDGCVNEVIRPVVKMLVLGLFYITIKEFFCNNRDIAEISAKTLLDNLNKPYNYE' A
#
# COMPACT_ATOMS: atom_id res chain seq x y z
N MET A 1 1.40 24.38 -8.53
CA MET A 1 1.30 23.45 -7.41
C MET A 1 1.88 22.10 -7.78
N LYS A 2 2.79 21.62 -6.96
CA LYS A 2 3.39 20.32 -7.21
C LYS A 2 2.46 19.22 -6.74
N LYS A 3 2.35 18.17 -7.54
CA LYS A 3 1.57 17.02 -7.15
C LYS A 3 2.26 16.27 -6.01
N PRO A 4 1.50 15.73 -5.07
CA PRO A 4 2.08 14.84 -4.06
C PRO A 4 2.72 13.63 -4.72
N LYS A 5 3.77 13.13 -4.11
CA LYS A 5 4.43 11.92 -4.59
C LYS A 5 3.87 10.72 -3.84
N TYR A 6 3.43 9.72 -4.58
CA TYR A 6 2.89 8.49 -4.01
C TYR A 6 3.82 7.34 -4.33
N ILE A 7 4.00 6.46 -3.35
CA ILE A 7 4.84 5.27 -3.52
C ILE A 7 4.14 4.07 -2.91
N ILE A 8 4.61 2.89 -3.29
CA ILE A 8 4.21 1.64 -2.65
C ILE A 8 5.39 1.15 -1.82
N LYS A 9 5.14 0.87 -0.55
CA LYS A 9 6.09 0.20 0.33
C LYS A 9 5.53 -1.13 0.76
N TYR A 10 6.40 -2.12 0.86
CA TYR A 10 6.00 -3.45 1.33
C TYR A 10 6.28 -3.53 2.81
N VAL A 11 5.24 -3.85 3.57
CA VAL A 11 5.30 -3.89 5.02
C VAL A 11 5.12 -5.33 5.48
N THR A 12 5.96 -5.76 6.38
CA THR A 12 5.87 -7.08 6.99
C THR A 12 4.89 -7.04 8.14
N LYS A 13 3.96 -7.98 8.14
CA LYS A 13 3.00 -8.12 9.23
C LYS A 13 3.00 -9.57 9.72
N TYR A 14 2.88 -9.74 11.03
CA TYR A 14 2.88 -11.06 11.64
C TYR A 14 1.46 -11.45 12.00
N LEU A 15 1.01 -12.58 11.45
CA LEU A 15 -0.33 -13.09 11.70
C LEU A 15 -0.20 -14.37 12.53
N TYR A 16 -0.95 -14.42 13.62
CA TYR A 16 -0.98 -15.60 14.48
C TYR A 16 -2.07 -16.55 14.02
N SER A 17 -1.71 -17.80 13.83
CA SER A 17 -2.67 -18.84 13.47
C SER A 17 -2.99 -19.68 14.69
N ASP A 18 -4.26 -19.67 15.09
CA ASP A 18 -4.72 -20.47 16.25
C ASP A 18 -4.63 -21.97 16.00
N GLN A 19 -4.77 -22.36 14.72
CA GLN A 19 -4.79 -23.78 14.39
C GLN A 19 -3.42 -24.42 14.55
N ASP A 20 -2.38 -23.72 14.15
CA ASP A 20 -1.02 -24.26 14.17
C ASP A 20 -0.19 -23.72 15.32
N GLY A 21 -0.68 -22.69 16.00
CA GLY A 21 0.10 -22.02 17.03
C GLY A 21 1.32 -21.30 16.48
N CYS A 22 1.34 -21.07 15.18
CA CYS A 22 2.49 -20.46 14.51
C CYS A 22 2.20 -19.01 14.14
N VAL A 23 3.26 -18.19 14.13
CA VAL A 23 3.19 -16.84 13.64
C VAL A 23 3.69 -16.84 12.21
N ASN A 24 2.83 -16.41 11.30
CA ASN A 24 3.17 -16.32 9.88
C ASN A 24 3.51 -14.89 9.51
N GLU A 25 4.61 -14.74 8.80
CA GLU A 25 5.05 -13.45 8.30
C GLU A 25 4.46 -13.23 6.92
N VAL A 26 3.73 -12.14 6.75
CA VAL A 26 3.16 -11.79 5.46
C VAL A 26 3.65 -10.42 5.05
N ILE A 27 3.98 -10.28 3.76
CA ILE A 27 4.43 -9.01 3.21
C ILE A 27 3.32 -8.48 2.32
N ARG A 28 2.88 -7.25 2.61
CA ARG A 28 1.77 -6.63 1.89
C ARG A 28 2.11 -5.21 1.48
N PRO A 29 1.60 -4.78 0.32
CA PRO A 29 1.86 -3.41 -0.15
C PRO A 29 1.04 -2.38 0.62
N VAL A 30 1.65 -1.23 0.84
CA VAL A 30 1.04 -0.08 1.49
C VAL A 30 1.31 1.13 0.62
N VAL A 31 0.26 1.87 0.28
CA VAL A 31 0.41 3.10 -0.52
C VAL A 31 0.64 4.25 0.44
N LYS A 32 1.71 5.01 0.18
CA LYS A 32 2.12 6.13 1.02
C LYS A 32 2.28 7.38 0.19
N MET A 33 2.12 8.52 0.84
CA MET A 33 2.29 9.83 0.23
C MET A 33 3.42 10.57 0.92
N LEU A 34 4.30 11.17 0.12
CA LEU A 34 5.39 12.01 0.66
C LEU A 34 4.83 13.38 1.03
N VAL A 35 5.04 13.79 2.27
CA VAL A 35 4.56 15.07 2.78
C VAL A 35 5.75 15.99 3.01
N LEU A 36 5.68 17.18 2.43
CA LEU A 36 6.70 18.23 2.57
C LEU A 36 8.11 17.76 2.20
N GLY A 37 8.22 16.68 1.43
CA GLY A 37 9.51 16.13 1.06
C GLY A 37 10.30 15.52 2.21
N LEU A 38 9.68 15.36 3.37
CA LEU A 38 10.38 14.92 4.58
C LEU A 38 9.96 13.56 5.10
N PHE A 39 8.68 13.24 5.02
CA PHE A 39 8.20 11.98 5.58
C PHE A 39 7.01 11.44 4.78
N TYR A 40 6.76 10.15 4.97
CA TYR A 40 5.66 9.48 4.28
C TYR A 40 4.52 9.19 5.24
N ILE A 41 3.29 9.43 4.79
CA ILE A 41 2.10 9.02 5.53
C ILE A 41 1.39 7.90 4.79
N THR A 42 0.77 7.02 5.55
CA THR A 42 0.04 5.89 4.97
C THR A 42 -1.31 6.36 4.45
N ILE A 43 -1.56 6.12 3.17
CA ILE A 43 -2.85 6.42 2.56
C ILE A 43 -3.79 5.23 2.69
N LYS A 44 -3.29 4.04 2.33
CA LYS A 44 -4.09 2.83 2.41
C LYS A 44 -3.21 1.60 2.51
N GLU A 45 -3.65 0.65 3.30
CA GLU A 45 -2.99 -0.63 3.48
C GLU A 45 -3.82 -1.73 2.82
N PHE A 46 -3.14 -2.69 2.19
CA PHE A 46 -3.81 -3.79 1.50
C PHE A 46 -3.38 -5.11 2.13
N PHE A 47 -4.02 -5.47 3.22
CA PHE A 47 -3.70 -6.68 3.97
C PHE A 47 -4.72 -7.80 3.72
N CYS A 48 -5.05 -8.04 2.47
CA CYS A 48 -5.92 -9.17 2.16
C CYS A 48 -5.11 -10.47 2.13
N ASN A 49 -5.83 -11.59 2.22
CA ASN A 49 -5.17 -12.89 2.28
C ASN A 49 -4.45 -13.26 1.00
N ASN A 50 -4.92 -12.77 -0.14
CA ASN A 50 -4.32 -13.05 -1.42
C ASN A 50 -3.31 -11.95 -1.77
N ARG A 51 -2.04 -12.35 -1.84
CA ARG A 51 -0.96 -11.42 -2.13
C ARG A 51 -1.12 -10.76 -3.50
N ASP A 52 -1.53 -11.53 -4.51
CA ASP A 52 -1.68 -11.00 -5.87
C ASP A 52 -2.77 -9.95 -5.94
N ILE A 53 -3.89 -10.19 -5.26
CA ILE A 53 -4.99 -9.23 -5.22
C ILE A 53 -4.56 -7.96 -4.51
N ALA A 54 -3.83 -8.10 -3.39
CA ALA A 54 -3.32 -6.95 -2.65
C ALA A 54 -2.39 -6.12 -3.53
N GLU A 55 -1.50 -6.77 -4.26
CA GLU A 55 -0.55 -6.08 -5.11
C GLU A 55 -1.24 -5.36 -6.27
N ILE A 56 -2.18 -6.03 -6.93
CA ILE A 56 -2.94 -5.42 -8.03
C ILE A 56 -3.73 -4.23 -7.52
N SER A 57 -4.39 -4.37 -6.37
CA SER A 57 -5.19 -3.29 -5.80
C SER A 57 -4.32 -2.08 -5.45
N ALA A 58 -3.15 -2.33 -4.87
CA ALA A 58 -2.24 -1.24 -4.51
C ALA A 58 -1.73 -0.51 -5.75
N LYS A 59 -1.35 -1.25 -6.79
CA LYS A 59 -0.88 -0.65 -8.03
C LYS A 59 -1.97 0.15 -8.72
N THR A 60 -3.19 -0.36 -8.70
CA THR A 60 -4.32 0.35 -9.28
C THR A 60 -4.57 1.67 -8.55
N LEU A 61 -4.53 1.65 -7.23
CA LEU A 61 -4.69 2.88 -6.46
C LEU A 61 -3.56 3.86 -6.76
N LEU A 62 -2.33 3.37 -6.80
CA LEU A 62 -1.18 4.23 -7.08
C LEU A 62 -1.31 4.89 -8.45
N ASP A 63 -1.71 4.12 -9.47
CA ASP A 63 -1.92 4.67 -10.79
C ASP A 63 -3.00 5.73 -10.80
N ASN A 64 -4.10 5.49 -10.09
CA ASN A 64 -5.19 6.46 -10.01
C ASN A 64 -4.76 7.75 -9.32
N LEU A 65 -3.96 7.65 -8.27
CA LEU A 65 -3.47 8.81 -7.56
C LEU A 65 -2.47 9.62 -8.38
N ASN A 66 -1.72 8.96 -9.24
CA ASN A 66 -0.71 9.60 -10.07
C ASN A 66 -1.24 10.07 -11.42
N LYS A 67 -2.48 9.76 -11.74
CA LYS A 67 -3.06 10.23 -13.00
C LYS A 67 -3.19 11.73 -13.02
N PRO A 68 -2.85 12.36 -14.15
CA PRO A 68 -3.13 13.78 -14.28
C PRO A 68 -4.63 14.01 -14.29
N TYR A 69 -5.05 15.15 -13.74
CA TYR A 69 -6.44 15.52 -13.81
C TYR A 69 -6.84 15.78 -15.24
N ASN A 70 -7.82 15.01 -15.69
CA ASN A 70 -8.46 15.27 -16.97
C ASN A 70 -9.77 15.98 -16.70
N TYR A 71 -9.83 17.21 -17.10
CA TYR A 71 -11.09 17.95 -17.06
C TYR A 71 -11.75 17.82 -18.41
N GLU A 72 -12.91 17.34 -18.37
CA GLU A 72 -13.68 17.20 -19.58
C GLU A 72 -14.78 18.20 -19.65
#